data_264f3f8beb1f1be45a35211a8d1838b3
#
_entry.id   264f3f8beb1f1be45a35211a8d1838b3
#
_cell.length_a   1.000
_cell.length_b   1.000
_cell.length_c   1.000
_cell.angle_alpha   90.00
_cell.angle_beta   90.00
_cell.angle_gamma   90.00
#
_symmetry.space_group_name_H-M   'P 1'
#
loop_
_entity.id
_entity.type
_entity.pdbx_description
1 polymer ?
#
loop_
_entity_poly.entity_id
_entity_poly.type
_entity_poly.pdbx_seq_one_letter_code
_entity_poly.pdbx_strand_id
1 'polypeptide(L)'
;MADIRPVATVGYQATTVSHFLEALRDAGIGLLVDVRAVASSRRPGFSKTRLAANLAEAGIDYLHLRGLGTPAEGRAAARAGRSDEMRAIFRQHLATPEAQAELAALADLVRGGRHVCLLCFEADPAHCHRTLVADALAELLPIRVTHLHPSSDD
;
A
#
# COMPACT_ATOMS: atom_id res chain seq x y z
N MET A 1 -7.39 3.28 27.34
CA MET A 1 -7.84 3.72 26.03
C MET A 1 -6.80 3.41 24.98
N ALA A 2 -7.19 2.74 23.90
CA ALA A 2 -6.22 2.42 22.83
C ALA A 2 -5.87 3.66 22.04
N ASP A 3 -4.59 3.84 21.72
CA ASP A 3 -4.14 4.93 20.89
C ASP A 3 -4.56 4.71 19.43
N ILE A 4 -5.02 5.78 18.79
CA ILE A 4 -5.32 5.74 17.35
C ILE A 4 -3.99 5.93 16.60
N ARG A 5 -3.64 4.94 15.77
CA ARG A 5 -2.39 4.96 15.01
C ARG A 5 -2.61 5.51 13.59
N PRO A 6 -1.75 6.40 13.11
CA PRO A 6 -1.86 6.88 11.74
C PRO A 6 -1.36 5.83 10.75
N VAL A 7 -2.09 5.64 9.66
CA VAL A 7 -1.69 4.78 8.54
C VAL A 7 -1.99 5.56 7.26
N ALA A 8 -1.00 5.67 6.39
CA ALA A 8 -1.18 6.34 5.11
C ALA A 8 -1.31 5.31 3.99
N THR A 9 -1.86 5.72 2.87
CA THR A 9 -1.84 4.95 1.62
C THR A 9 -1.39 5.85 0.48
N VAL A 10 -0.83 5.27 -0.56
CA VAL A 10 -0.38 6.02 -1.73
C VAL A 10 -0.44 5.15 -2.98
N GLY A 11 -0.80 5.75 -4.12
CA GLY A 11 -0.69 5.15 -5.43
C GLY A 11 0.30 5.94 -6.27
N TYR A 12 1.05 5.26 -7.15
CA TYR A 12 2.10 5.93 -7.92
C TYR A 12 1.75 6.12 -9.41
N GLN A 13 0.51 5.85 -9.78
CA GLN A 13 0.06 5.82 -11.18
C GLN A 13 0.42 7.07 -11.98
N ALA A 14 0.36 8.24 -11.38
CA ALA A 14 0.51 9.51 -12.09
C ALA A 14 1.58 10.41 -11.47
N THR A 15 2.54 9.84 -10.72
CA THR A 15 3.57 10.65 -10.05
C THR A 15 4.98 10.24 -10.49
N THR A 16 5.96 11.07 -10.20
CA THR A 16 7.39 10.75 -10.36
C THR A 16 7.95 10.26 -9.03
N VAL A 17 9.12 9.62 -9.07
CA VAL A 17 9.82 9.21 -7.85
C VAL A 17 10.09 10.42 -6.95
N SER A 18 10.50 11.56 -7.51
CA SER A 18 10.75 12.79 -6.75
C SER A 18 9.55 13.24 -5.97
N HIS A 19 8.41 13.39 -6.65
CA HIS A 19 7.17 13.84 -6.00
C HIS A 19 6.65 12.79 -5.01
N PHE A 20 6.83 11.51 -5.33
CA PHE A 20 6.45 10.42 -4.46
C PHE A 20 7.22 10.46 -3.14
N LEU A 21 8.56 10.56 -3.22
CA LEU A 21 9.40 10.64 -2.02
C LEU A 21 9.11 11.88 -1.18
N GLU A 22 8.85 13.01 -1.85
CA GLU A 22 8.48 14.26 -1.17
C GLU A 22 7.19 14.09 -0.36
N ALA A 23 6.18 13.46 -0.97
CA ALA A 23 4.90 13.21 -0.27
C ALA A 23 5.09 12.31 0.95
N LEU A 24 5.92 11.27 0.84
CA LEU A 24 6.21 10.38 1.97
C LEU A 24 6.95 11.11 3.09
N ARG A 25 7.94 11.92 2.75
CA ARG A 25 8.70 12.71 3.74
C ARG A 25 7.82 13.73 4.44
N ASP A 26 6.99 14.45 3.69
CA ASP A 26 6.09 15.46 4.24
C ASP A 26 5.07 14.84 5.19
N ALA A 27 4.68 13.60 4.95
CA ALA A 27 3.75 12.86 5.81
C ALA A 27 4.45 12.17 6.98
N GLY A 28 5.79 12.23 7.07
CA GLY A 28 6.55 11.60 8.16
C GLY A 28 6.57 10.08 8.09
N ILE A 29 6.48 9.50 6.90
CA ILE A 29 6.46 8.04 6.73
C ILE A 29 7.83 7.45 7.04
N GLY A 30 7.86 6.41 7.88
CA GLY A 30 9.09 5.69 8.21
C GLY A 30 9.22 4.35 7.52
N LEU A 31 8.11 3.75 7.11
CA LEU A 31 8.09 2.43 6.47
C LEU A 31 7.07 2.40 5.33
N LEU A 32 7.53 2.13 4.12
CA LEU A 32 6.64 1.88 3.00
C LEU A 32 6.36 0.39 2.93
N VAL A 33 5.10 -0.01 3.06
CA VAL A 33 4.65 -1.39 2.94
C VAL A 33 4.05 -1.56 1.55
N ASP A 34 4.73 -2.32 0.72
CA ASP A 34 4.33 -2.58 -0.66
C ASP A 34 3.35 -3.76 -0.68
N VAL A 35 2.08 -3.46 -0.96
CA VAL A 35 1.03 -4.48 -1.01
C VAL A 35 0.70 -4.90 -2.45
N ARG A 36 1.62 -4.65 -3.39
CA ARG A 36 1.46 -5.15 -4.76
C ARG A 36 1.72 -6.66 -4.79
N ALA A 37 0.90 -7.40 -5.52
CA ALA A 37 1.16 -8.84 -5.74
C ALA A 37 2.46 -9.02 -6.55
N VAL A 38 2.69 -8.12 -7.52
CA VAL A 38 3.90 -8.11 -8.34
C VAL A 38 4.56 -6.73 -8.17
N ALA A 39 5.77 -6.72 -7.64
CA ALA A 39 6.50 -5.49 -7.34
C ALA A 39 7.39 -5.05 -8.49
N SER A 40 6.85 -5.07 -9.70
CA SER A 40 7.53 -4.57 -10.89
C SER A 40 6.67 -3.50 -11.55
N SER A 41 7.32 -2.56 -12.25
CA SER A 41 6.61 -1.45 -12.87
C SER A 41 7.41 -0.93 -14.06
N ARG A 42 6.67 -0.43 -15.06
CA ARG A 42 7.26 0.28 -16.19
C ARG A 42 7.57 1.74 -15.86
N ARG A 43 6.98 2.27 -14.78
CA ARG A 43 7.30 3.63 -14.36
C ARG A 43 8.69 3.64 -13.71
N PRO A 44 9.59 4.55 -14.16
CA PRO A 44 10.95 4.59 -13.64
C PRO A 44 11.00 4.75 -12.12
N GLY A 45 11.78 3.88 -11.47
CA GLY A 45 12.04 3.97 -10.04
C GLY A 45 11.05 3.24 -9.15
N PHE A 46 9.99 2.60 -9.70
CA PHE A 46 8.96 1.96 -8.90
C PHE A 46 8.99 0.43 -8.87
N SER A 47 9.92 -0.20 -9.59
CA SER A 47 10.16 -1.63 -9.40
C SER A 47 10.90 -1.89 -8.09
N LYS A 48 10.64 -3.03 -7.45
CA LYS A 48 11.04 -3.35 -6.08
C LYS A 48 12.47 -2.90 -5.72
N THR A 49 13.46 -3.30 -6.50
CA THR A 49 14.87 -3.02 -6.18
C THR A 49 15.18 -1.53 -6.26
N ARG A 50 14.71 -0.86 -7.32
CA ARG A 50 14.90 0.57 -7.48
C ARG A 50 14.14 1.38 -6.44
N LEU A 51 12.91 0.98 -6.17
CA LEU A 51 12.08 1.65 -5.16
C LEU A 51 12.72 1.55 -3.79
N ALA A 52 13.15 0.35 -3.39
CA ALA A 52 13.81 0.15 -2.11
C ALA A 52 15.08 1.02 -1.97
N ALA A 53 15.89 1.11 -3.05
CA ALA A 53 17.08 1.94 -3.05
C ALA A 53 16.75 3.43 -2.93
N ASN A 54 15.75 3.89 -3.66
CA ASN A 54 15.30 5.28 -3.61
C ASN A 54 14.78 5.66 -2.22
N LEU A 55 14.03 4.75 -1.60
CA LEU A 55 13.50 4.95 -0.24
C LEU A 55 14.64 4.99 0.78
N ALA A 56 15.63 4.09 0.66
CA ALA A 56 16.77 4.04 1.57
C ALA A 56 17.53 5.37 1.57
N GLU A 57 17.73 5.97 0.40
CA GLU A 57 18.38 7.29 0.29
C GLU A 57 17.57 8.38 0.98
N ALA A 58 16.26 8.22 1.07
CA ALA A 58 15.38 9.17 1.76
C ALA A 58 15.19 8.84 3.25
N GLY A 59 15.84 7.77 3.75
CA GLY A 59 15.72 7.35 5.14
C GLY A 59 14.41 6.62 5.46
N ILE A 60 13.76 6.03 4.44
CA ILE A 60 12.51 5.31 4.58
C ILE A 60 12.76 3.82 4.36
N ASP A 61 12.27 2.98 5.27
CA ASP A 61 12.38 1.53 5.14
C ASP A 61 11.34 1.00 4.15
N TYR A 62 11.62 -0.18 3.60
CA TYR A 62 10.76 -0.83 2.61
C TYR A 62 10.48 -2.29 3.02
N LEU A 63 9.22 -2.69 2.92
CA LEU A 63 8.80 -4.08 3.16
C LEU A 63 7.76 -4.46 2.11
N HIS A 64 7.99 -5.60 1.44
CA HIS A 64 7.02 -6.14 0.47
C HIS A 64 6.20 -7.26 1.13
N LEU A 65 4.90 -7.04 1.29
CA LEU A 65 3.95 -8.04 1.77
C LEU A 65 3.11 -8.54 0.59
N ARG A 66 3.71 -9.43 -0.19
CA ARG A 66 3.12 -9.92 -1.43
C ARG A 66 1.77 -10.63 -1.22
N GLY A 67 1.60 -11.30 -0.09
CA GLY A 67 0.34 -11.99 0.25
C GLY A 67 -0.84 -11.04 0.46
N LEU A 68 -0.59 -9.74 0.60
CA LEU A 68 -1.65 -8.72 0.67
C LEU A 68 -1.95 -8.12 -0.71
N GLY A 69 -1.37 -8.67 -1.78
CA GLY A 69 -1.62 -8.22 -3.14
C GLY A 69 -2.84 -8.89 -3.76
N THR A 70 -3.39 -8.27 -4.79
CA THR A 70 -4.55 -8.80 -5.50
C THR A 70 -4.15 -9.95 -6.42
N PRO A 71 -4.85 -11.10 -6.40
CA PRO A 71 -4.60 -12.17 -7.38
C PRO A 71 -4.75 -11.69 -8.82
N ALA A 72 -4.19 -12.46 -9.76
CA ALA A 72 -4.17 -12.08 -11.18
C ALA A 72 -5.55 -11.77 -11.75
N GLU A 73 -6.58 -12.55 -11.39
CA GLU A 73 -7.95 -12.34 -11.84
C GLU A 73 -8.50 -10.99 -11.33
N GLY A 74 -8.17 -10.64 -10.09
CA GLY A 74 -8.57 -9.37 -9.50
C GLY A 74 -7.86 -8.19 -10.14
N ARG A 75 -6.58 -8.35 -10.49
CA ARG A 75 -5.83 -7.31 -11.21
C ARG A 75 -6.42 -7.07 -12.59
N ALA A 76 -6.82 -8.15 -13.28
CA ALA A 76 -7.49 -8.04 -14.59
C ALA A 76 -8.83 -7.33 -14.47
N ALA A 77 -9.62 -7.64 -13.45
CA ALA A 77 -10.89 -6.99 -13.19
C ALA A 77 -10.70 -5.49 -12.92
N ALA A 78 -9.70 -5.13 -12.11
CA ALA A 78 -9.38 -3.73 -11.83
C ALA A 78 -9.01 -2.95 -13.09
N ARG A 79 -8.16 -3.54 -13.94
CA ARG A 79 -7.76 -2.91 -15.21
C ARG A 79 -8.93 -2.72 -16.16
N ALA A 80 -9.92 -3.60 -16.09
CA ALA A 80 -11.12 -3.53 -16.93
C ALA A 80 -12.21 -2.63 -16.32
N GLY A 81 -11.96 -2.00 -15.19
CA GLY A 81 -12.92 -1.14 -14.51
C GLY A 81 -14.00 -1.88 -13.74
N ARG A 82 -13.85 -3.19 -13.55
CA ARG A 82 -14.79 -4.02 -12.78
C ARG A 82 -14.39 -4.04 -11.30
N SER A 83 -14.56 -2.90 -10.62
CA SER A 83 -14.12 -2.70 -9.24
C SER A 83 -14.78 -3.63 -8.24
N ASP A 84 -16.08 -3.91 -8.40
CA ASP A 84 -16.81 -4.80 -7.50
C ASP A 84 -16.30 -6.24 -7.60
N GLU A 85 -15.99 -6.69 -8.82
CA GLU A 85 -15.39 -8.00 -9.05
C GLU A 85 -14.01 -8.09 -8.41
N MET A 86 -13.18 -7.06 -8.58
CA MET A 86 -11.86 -6.99 -7.95
C MET A 86 -11.98 -7.10 -6.43
N ARG A 87 -12.90 -6.36 -5.82
CA ARG A 87 -13.10 -6.38 -4.37
C ARG A 87 -13.52 -7.77 -3.89
N ALA A 88 -14.41 -8.44 -4.60
CA ALA A 88 -14.85 -9.80 -4.23
C ALA A 88 -13.69 -10.79 -4.28
N ILE A 89 -12.89 -10.73 -5.35
CA ILE A 89 -11.72 -11.59 -5.51
C ILE A 89 -10.70 -11.32 -4.40
N PHE A 90 -10.44 -10.05 -4.12
CA PHE A 90 -9.47 -9.67 -3.07
C PHE A 90 -9.94 -10.15 -1.69
N ARG A 91 -11.22 -9.99 -1.36
CA ARG A 91 -11.75 -10.43 -0.06
C ARG A 91 -11.61 -11.94 0.13
N GLN A 92 -11.83 -12.73 -0.93
CA GLN A 92 -11.59 -14.17 -0.89
C GLN A 92 -10.11 -14.48 -0.62
N HIS A 93 -9.22 -13.77 -1.31
CA HIS A 93 -7.78 -13.93 -1.13
C HIS A 93 -7.35 -13.55 0.29
N LEU A 94 -7.89 -12.46 0.82
CA LEU A 94 -7.55 -11.96 2.15
C LEU A 94 -7.91 -12.98 3.24
N ALA A 95 -8.90 -13.82 3.02
CA ALA A 95 -9.29 -14.86 3.96
C ALA A 95 -8.30 -16.05 4.01
N THR A 96 -7.34 -16.11 3.11
CA THR A 96 -6.35 -17.20 3.12
C THR A 96 -5.39 -17.08 4.31
N PRO A 97 -4.83 -18.22 4.79
CA PRO A 97 -3.87 -18.17 5.91
C PRO A 97 -2.65 -17.30 5.62
N GLU A 98 -2.12 -17.33 4.40
CA GLU A 98 -0.96 -16.50 4.01
C GLU A 98 -1.27 -15.02 4.15
N ALA A 99 -2.38 -14.58 3.58
CA ALA A 99 -2.78 -13.17 3.65
C ALA A 99 -3.07 -12.74 5.08
N GLN A 100 -3.72 -13.59 5.87
CA GLN A 100 -4.03 -13.29 7.28
C GLN A 100 -2.75 -13.17 8.11
N ALA A 101 -1.74 -14.00 7.85
CA ALA A 101 -0.45 -13.92 8.56
C ALA A 101 0.26 -12.60 8.24
N GLU A 102 0.24 -12.17 6.99
CA GLU A 102 0.85 -10.89 6.59
C GLU A 102 0.07 -9.70 7.14
N LEU A 103 -1.25 -9.79 7.18
CA LEU A 103 -2.08 -8.74 7.79
C LEU A 103 -1.77 -8.59 9.28
N ALA A 104 -1.60 -9.72 9.99
CA ALA A 104 -1.22 -9.72 11.40
C ALA A 104 0.16 -9.09 11.61
N ALA A 105 1.12 -9.39 10.72
CA ALA A 105 2.46 -8.80 10.78
C ALA A 105 2.38 -7.28 10.57
N LEU A 106 1.56 -6.83 9.63
CA LEU A 106 1.33 -5.40 9.40
C LEU A 106 0.74 -4.73 10.64
N ALA A 107 -0.26 -5.36 11.26
CA ALA A 107 -0.87 -4.83 12.47
C ALA A 107 0.17 -4.68 13.60
N ASP A 108 1.07 -5.64 13.75
CA ASP A 108 2.12 -5.59 14.76
C ASP A 108 3.09 -4.42 14.52
N LEU A 109 3.44 -4.16 13.26
CA LEU A 109 4.29 -3.02 12.90
C LEU A 109 3.63 -1.69 13.29
N VAL A 110 2.35 -1.56 13.01
CA VAL A 110 1.60 -0.34 13.34
C VAL A 110 1.47 -0.18 14.85
N ARG A 111 1.17 -1.26 15.58
CA ARG A 111 1.10 -1.24 17.06
C ARG A 111 2.44 -0.85 17.67
N GLY A 112 3.53 -1.26 17.04
CA GLY A 112 4.89 -0.95 17.48
C GLY A 112 5.31 0.50 17.26
N GLY A 113 4.45 1.32 16.65
CA GLY A 113 4.71 2.73 16.46
C GLY A 113 5.34 3.09 15.12
N ARG A 114 5.49 2.14 14.18
CA ARG A 114 5.97 2.44 12.84
C ARG A 114 4.92 3.28 12.09
N HIS A 115 5.36 4.37 11.49
CA HIS A 115 4.47 5.16 10.65
C HIS A 115 4.48 4.59 9.23
N VAL A 116 3.46 3.80 8.92
CA VAL A 116 3.35 2.96 7.73
C VAL A 116 2.58 3.67 6.64
N CYS A 117 3.04 3.52 5.39
CA CYS A 117 2.29 3.88 4.19
C CYS A 117 2.13 2.65 3.30
N LEU A 118 0.90 2.33 2.94
CA LEU A 118 0.60 1.21 2.04
C LEU A 118 0.72 1.68 0.59
N LEU A 119 1.47 0.94 -0.23
CA LEU A 119 1.70 1.27 -1.64
C LEU A 119 0.95 0.34 -2.57
N CYS A 120 0.26 0.91 -3.55
CA CYS A 120 -0.30 0.21 -4.70
C CYS A 120 -0.13 1.06 -5.95
N PHE A 121 -0.63 0.62 -7.10
CA PHE A 121 -0.47 1.34 -8.35
C PHE A 121 -1.44 2.52 -8.50
N GLU A 122 -2.75 2.27 -8.34
CA GLU A 122 -3.80 3.24 -8.68
C GLU A 122 -3.73 4.51 -7.83
N ALA A 123 -3.85 5.67 -8.48
CA ALA A 123 -3.87 6.96 -7.79
C ALA A 123 -5.15 7.11 -6.96
N ASP A 124 -6.29 6.65 -7.48
CA ASP A 124 -7.57 6.73 -6.79
C ASP A 124 -7.71 5.57 -5.79
N PRO A 125 -7.77 5.86 -4.47
CA PRO A 125 -7.90 4.80 -3.47
C PRO A 125 -9.21 4.00 -3.60
N ALA A 126 -10.25 4.55 -4.21
CA ALA A 126 -11.51 3.84 -4.44
C ALA A 126 -11.37 2.69 -5.44
N HIS A 127 -10.34 2.71 -6.28
CA HIS A 127 -10.11 1.70 -7.30
C HIS A 127 -8.91 0.80 -6.99
N CYS A 128 -8.41 0.83 -5.75
CA CYS A 128 -7.23 0.05 -5.36
C CYS A 128 -7.51 -0.81 -4.13
N HIS A 129 -6.92 -2.00 -4.12
CA HIS A 129 -7.05 -2.92 -2.99
C HIS A 129 -6.38 -2.41 -1.70
N ARG A 130 -5.48 -1.42 -1.78
CA ARG A 130 -4.84 -0.88 -0.56
C ARG A 130 -5.87 -0.33 0.44
N THR A 131 -6.98 0.19 -0.05
CA THR A 131 -8.09 0.64 0.81
C THR A 131 -8.72 -0.53 1.54
N LEU A 132 -8.87 -1.68 0.87
CA LEU A 132 -9.39 -2.90 1.49
C LEU A 132 -8.43 -3.45 2.54
N VAL A 133 -7.12 -3.35 2.30
CA VAL A 133 -6.11 -3.72 3.30
C VAL A 133 -6.23 -2.79 4.52
N ALA A 134 -6.37 -1.49 4.30
CA ALA A 134 -6.54 -0.53 5.40
C ALA A 134 -7.82 -0.80 6.19
N ASP A 135 -8.92 -1.13 5.51
CA ASP A 135 -10.19 -1.48 6.16
C ASP A 135 -10.03 -2.73 7.04
N ALA A 136 -9.35 -3.76 6.52
CA ALA A 136 -9.10 -4.99 7.28
C ALA A 136 -8.20 -4.72 8.50
N LEU A 137 -7.19 -3.86 8.33
CA LEU A 137 -6.31 -3.46 9.42
C LEU A 137 -7.10 -2.72 10.51
N ALA A 138 -8.05 -1.86 10.11
CA ALA A 138 -8.89 -1.12 11.03
C ALA A 138 -9.76 -2.02 11.92
N GLU A 139 -10.05 -3.24 11.48
CA GLU A 139 -10.76 -4.22 12.29
C GLU A 139 -9.89 -4.82 13.40
N LEU A 140 -8.55 -4.74 13.26
CA LEU A 140 -7.61 -5.31 14.23
C LEU A 140 -7.13 -4.31 15.27
N LEU A 141 -7.07 -3.02 14.92
CA LEU A 141 -6.63 -1.97 15.85
C LEU A 141 -7.15 -0.61 15.39
N PRO A 142 -7.27 0.36 16.33
CA PRO A 142 -7.74 1.70 15.95
C PRO A 142 -6.70 2.40 15.08
N ILE A 143 -7.09 2.80 13.87
CA ILE A 143 -6.23 3.55 12.97
C ILE A 143 -6.97 4.75 12.38
N ARG A 144 -6.18 5.75 11.96
CA ARG A 144 -6.66 6.87 11.15
C ARG A 144 -5.98 6.76 9.80
N VAL A 145 -6.76 6.57 8.75
CA VAL A 145 -6.24 6.40 7.40
C VAL A 145 -6.20 7.73 6.67
N THR A 146 -5.06 8.02 6.05
CA THR A 146 -4.87 9.19 5.19
C THR A 146 -4.38 8.72 3.82
N HIS A 147 -5.10 9.08 2.77
CA HIS A 147 -4.69 8.77 1.41
C HIS A 147 -3.84 9.90 0.87
N LEU A 148 -2.55 9.63 0.62
CA LEU A 148 -1.62 10.62 0.09
C LEU A 148 -1.83 10.79 -1.42
N HIS A 149 -1.69 12.01 -1.90
CA HIS A 149 -1.84 12.35 -3.32
C HIS A 149 -0.59 13.10 -3.78
N PRO A 150 0.49 12.39 -4.15
CA PRO A 150 1.70 13.05 -4.67
C PRO A 150 1.38 13.89 -5.90
N SER A 151 2.16 14.94 -6.11
CA SER A 151 1.99 15.79 -7.30
C SER A 151 2.17 14.96 -8.57
N SER A 152 1.42 15.32 -9.61
CA SER A 152 1.50 14.65 -10.90
C SER A 152 2.86 14.92 -11.58
N ASP A 153 3.15 14.16 -12.63
CA ASP A 153 4.45 14.15 -13.29
C ASP A 153 4.55 15.09 -14.50
N ASP A 154 3.70 16.08 -14.59
CA ASP A 154 3.79 17.12 -15.61
C ASP A 154 4.61 18.34 -15.16
#